data_c5f12c122f0ef2634eba6599b0f074d8
#
_entry.id   c5f12c122f0ef2634eba6599b0f074d8
#
_cell.length_a   1.000
_cell.length_b   1.000
_cell.length_c   1.000
_cell.angle_alpha   90.00
_cell.angle_beta   90.00
_cell.angle_gamma   90.00
#
_symmetry.space_group_name_H-M   'P 1'
#
loop_
_entity.id
_entity.type
_entity.pdbx_description
1 polymer ?
#
loop_
_entity_poly.entity_id
_entity_poly.type
_entity_poly.pdbx_seq_one_letter_code
_entity_poly.pdbx_strand_id
1 'polypeptide(L)'
;MTSPIKLAIVGVGKIVYDQHLPAITGQAADYALVATASRNNTIDNVPSFPTIEAMLAADPSIEAVSLCMPPQYRYAAARKALAAGKHVFLEKPPGATLSEVADLEAFAAAQGVSLFASWHSRYAPGVQPAKAYLAGEKPTAMHVIWKEDVRQWHPNQDWIWQAGGLGVFDPGINALSIVTEILPSAVFLTKAALEFPENRDAPIGADLHFQDADGVKVHAEFDWRQTGKQSWDIIVTTAKGEVRLADGGSRLWINGAEEVLAKEAEYPSLYQRFAELIRAGKSDVDVAPLRHVADAFMLGQRKVVDAFHD
;
A
#
# COMPACT_ATOMS: atom_id res chain seq x y z
N MET A 1 24.69 17.85 -11.48
CA MET A 1 23.95 16.79 -10.79
C MET A 1 23.32 17.44 -9.55
N THR A 2 22.04 17.23 -9.34
CA THR A 2 21.37 17.68 -8.10
C THR A 2 21.91 16.86 -6.92
N SER A 3 22.10 17.49 -5.75
CA SER A 3 22.50 16.75 -4.53
C SER A 3 21.42 15.73 -4.15
N PRO A 4 21.81 14.59 -3.56
CA PRO A 4 20.84 13.61 -3.03
C PRO A 4 19.89 14.25 -2.01
N ILE A 5 18.62 13.86 -2.06
CA ILE A 5 17.58 14.28 -1.11
C ILE A 5 17.94 13.70 0.27
N LYS A 6 18.06 14.56 1.28
CA LYS A 6 18.29 14.15 2.67
C LYS A 6 17.02 13.56 3.25
N LEU A 7 16.96 12.24 3.31
CA LEU A 7 15.81 11.46 3.73
C LEU A 7 15.95 10.99 5.17
N ALA A 8 14.87 11.04 5.93
CA ALA A 8 14.76 10.39 7.22
C ALA A 8 13.66 9.32 7.23
N ILE A 9 13.77 8.33 8.11
CA ILE A 9 12.75 7.28 8.31
C ILE A 9 12.16 7.39 9.71
N VAL A 10 10.83 7.31 9.82
CA VAL A 10 10.12 7.26 11.09
C VAL A 10 9.36 5.94 11.23
N GLY A 11 9.64 5.20 12.32
CA GLY A 11 9.12 3.85 12.52
C GLY A 11 10.01 2.80 11.87
N VAL A 12 11.07 2.38 12.55
CA VAL A 12 11.99 1.35 12.06
C VAL A 12 11.46 -0.02 12.46
N GLY A 13 10.79 -0.69 11.53
CA GLY A 13 10.23 -2.04 11.64
C GLY A 13 10.78 -2.97 10.56
N LYS A 14 10.25 -4.21 10.50
CA LYS A 14 10.66 -5.24 9.53
C LYS A 14 10.69 -4.72 8.09
N ILE A 15 9.63 -4.02 7.67
CA ILE A 15 9.50 -3.49 6.30
C ILE A 15 10.65 -2.54 5.93
N VAL A 16 11.19 -1.79 6.92
CA VAL A 16 12.31 -0.88 6.68
C VAL A 16 13.56 -1.66 6.32
N TYR A 17 13.88 -2.72 7.03
CA TYR A 17 15.05 -3.55 6.74
C TYR A 17 14.89 -4.33 5.44
N ASP A 18 13.69 -4.90 5.21
CA ASP A 18 13.46 -5.78 4.07
C ASP A 18 13.34 -5.02 2.75
N GLN A 19 12.80 -3.80 2.76
CA GLN A 19 12.41 -3.09 1.54
C GLN A 19 12.99 -1.67 1.43
N HIS A 20 12.75 -0.81 2.44
CA HIS A 20 13.14 0.61 2.33
C HIS A 20 14.65 0.79 2.26
N LEU A 21 15.42 0.16 3.15
CA LEU A 21 16.87 0.30 3.18
C LEU A 21 17.54 -0.19 1.88
N PRO A 22 17.23 -1.39 1.35
CA PRO A 22 17.78 -1.82 0.07
C PRO A 22 17.44 -0.86 -1.08
N ALA A 23 16.19 -0.37 -1.14
CA ALA A 23 15.75 0.56 -2.17
C ALA A 23 16.47 1.92 -2.11
N ILE A 24 16.61 2.50 -0.90
CA ILE A 24 17.32 3.76 -0.69
C ILE A 24 18.80 3.61 -1.00
N THR A 25 19.42 2.53 -0.51
CA THR A 25 20.86 2.26 -0.75
C THR A 25 21.15 2.07 -2.23
N GLY A 26 20.26 1.39 -2.95
CA GLY A 26 20.37 1.21 -4.40
C GLY A 26 20.20 2.51 -5.21
N GLN A 27 19.73 3.59 -4.58
CA GLN A 27 19.47 4.90 -5.19
C GLN A 27 20.28 6.03 -4.50
N ALA A 28 21.53 5.76 -4.15
CA ALA A 28 22.42 6.71 -3.46
C ALA A 28 22.67 8.03 -4.27
N ALA A 29 22.39 8.04 -5.56
CA ALA A 29 22.44 9.26 -6.38
C ALA A 29 21.24 10.18 -6.10
N ASP A 30 20.11 9.62 -5.68
CA ASP A 30 18.85 10.35 -5.44
C ASP A 30 18.60 10.61 -3.96
N TYR A 31 19.09 9.74 -3.06
CA TYR A 31 18.82 9.79 -1.63
C TYR A 31 20.05 9.60 -0.76
N ALA A 32 20.09 10.35 0.34
CA ALA A 32 20.99 10.12 1.46
C ALA A 32 20.14 9.90 2.72
N LEU A 33 20.19 8.70 3.31
CA LEU A 33 19.56 8.43 4.60
C LEU A 33 20.38 9.10 5.71
N VAL A 34 19.82 10.15 6.34
CA VAL A 34 20.57 10.99 7.28
C VAL A 34 20.12 10.83 8.74
N ALA A 35 18.89 10.35 8.99
CA ALA A 35 18.37 10.18 10.34
C ALA A 35 17.25 9.14 10.39
N THR A 36 16.99 8.62 11.60
CA THR A 36 15.79 7.82 11.90
C THR A 36 15.13 8.29 13.19
N ALA A 37 13.81 8.10 13.29
CA ALA A 37 13.10 8.23 14.55
C ALA A 37 12.32 6.94 14.84
N SER A 38 12.67 6.25 15.93
CA SER A 38 12.02 5.00 16.33
C SER A 38 12.21 4.77 17.83
N ARG A 39 11.20 4.14 18.46
CA ARG A 39 11.26 3.83 19.90
C ARG A 39 12.06 2.58 20.20
N ASN A 40 12.10 1.62 19.28
CA ASN A 40 12.55 0.26 19.58
C ASN A 40 13.76 -0.18 18.76
N ASN A 41 13.98 0.36 17.57
CA ASN A 41 15.02 -0.10 16.65
C ASN A 41 15.82 1.07 16.10
N THR A 42 17.08 0.80 15.77
CA THR A 42 18.03 1.75 15.16
C THR A 42 18.63 1.15 13.90
N ILE A 43 19.16 1.97 13.04
CA ILE A 43 19.93 1.55 11.84
C ILE A 43 21.39 1.88 12.10
N ASP A 44 22.28 0.93 11.85
CA ASP A 44 23.72 1.10 12.08
C ASP A 44 24.26 2.30 11.28
N ASN A 45 25.11 3.09 11.93
CA ASN A 45 25.73 4.28 11.36
C ASN A 45 24.76 5.39 10.91
N VAL A 46 23.47 5.34 11.31
CA VAL A 46 22.50 6.40 11.06
C VAL A 46 22.05 7.00 12.40
N PRO A 47 22.15 8.33 12.59
CA PRO A 47 21.63 9.01 13.79
C PRO A 47 20.18 8.61 14.08
N SER A 48 19.91 8.22 15.32
CA SER A 48 18.57 7.74 15.73
C SER A 48 18.02 8.57 16.87
N PHE A 49 16.73 8.89 16.79
CA PHE A 49 16.02 9.74 17.74
C PHE A 49 14.77 9.03 18.28
N PRO A 50 14.34 9.35 19.51
CA PRO A 50 13.14 8.71 20.07
C PRO A 50 11.83 9.20 19.43
N THR A 51 11.82 10.42 18.88
CA THR A 51 10.62 11.02 18.27
C THR A 51 10.97 11.80 17.01
N ILE A 52 9.97 12.02 16.16
CA ILE A 52 10.11 12.83 14.94
C ILE A 52 10.48 14.27 15.28
N GLU A 53 9.95 14.85 16.38
CA GLU A 53 10.25 16.21 16.80
C GLU A 53 11.73 16.36 17.18
N ALA A 54 12.26 15.44 17.97
CA ALA A 54 13.66 15.45 18.34
C ALA A 54 14.58 15.33 17.12
N MET A 55 14.19 14.49 16.16
CA MET A 55 14.91 14.30 14.89
C MET A 55 14.93 15.57 14.04
N LEU A 56 13.76 16.19 13.81
CA LEU A 56 13.63 17.38 12.99
C LEU A 56 14.27 18.62 13.63
N ALA A 57 14.28 18.70 14.98
CA ALA A 57 14.97 19.76 15.71
C ALA A 57 16.50 19.61 15.65
N ALA A 58 17.01 18.37 15.67
CA ALA A 58 18.44 18.07 15.63
C ALA A 58 19.05 18.27 14.23
N ASP A 59 18.30 17.94 13.17
CA ASP A 59 18.74 18.14 11.79
C ASP A 59 17.68 18.85 10.93
N PRO A 60 17.68 20.18 10.91
CA PRO A 60 16.80 20.96 10.05
C PRO A 60 17.04 20.75 8.55
N SER A 61 18.18 20.19 8.15
CA SER A 61 18.55 19.97 6.75
C SER A 61 17.87 18.75 6.12
N ILE A 62 17.15 17.92 6.89
CA ILE A 62 16.28 16.87 6.37
C ILE A 62 15.30 17.49 5.37
N GLU A 63 15.14 16.89 4.19
CA GLU A 63 14.27 17.36 3.12
C GLU A 63 12.98 16.53 3.02
N ALA A 64 13.09 15.21 3.26
CA ALA A 64 11.98 14.28 3.12
C ALA A 64 11.93 13.27 4.29
N VAL A 65 10.74 12.76 4.57
CA VAL A 65 10.50 11.78 5.63
C VAL A 65 9.64 10.62 5.10
N SER A 66 10.12 9.36 5.26
CA SER A 66 9.33 8.15 5.03
C SER A 66 8.71 7.69 6.35
N LEU A 67 7.37 7.57 6.37
CA LEU A 67 6.59 7.18 7.54
C LEU A 67 6.19 5.72 7.46
N CYS A 68 6.93 4.85 8.16
CA CYS A 68 6.83 3.38 8.09
C CYS A 68 6.14 2.74 9.31
N MET A 69 5.59 3.55 10.23
CA MET A 69 4.82 3.06 11.38
C MET A 69 3.39 2.65 10.99
N PRO A 70 2.66 1.90 11.85
CA PRO A 70 1.26 1.56 11.63
C PRO A 70 0.37 2.79 11.34
N PRO A 71 -0.69 2.64 10.53
CA PRO A 71 -1.49 3.77 10.05
C PRO A 71 -2.12 4.61 11.16
N GLN A 72 -2.49 4.01 12.31
CA GLN A 72 -3.08 4.72 13.45
C GLN A 72 -2.18 5.83 14.04
N TYR A 73 -0.86 5.73 13.84
CA TYR A 73 0.10 6.70 14.38
C TYR A 73 0.65 7.64 13.30
N ARG A 74 0.29 7.42 12.04
CA ARG A 74 0.91 8.07 10.88
C ARG A 74 0.48 9.52 10.71
N TYR A 75 -0.81 9.83 10.93
CA TYR A 75 -1.36 11.18 10.77
C TYR A 75 -0.59 12.22 11.60
N ALA A 76 -0.42 11.99 12.90
CA ALA A 76 0.28 12.93 13.77
C ALA A 76 1.74 13.18 13.34
N ALA A 77 2.45 12.14 12.92
CA ALA A 77 3.81 12.26 12.42
C ALA A 77 3.88 13.01 11.08
N ALA A 78 2.95 12.70 10.16
CA ALA A 78 2.85 13.38 8.87
C ALA A 78 2.59 14.87 9.04
N ARG A 79 1.63 15.26 9.89
CA ARG A 79 1.34 16.68 10.20
C ARG A 79 2.58 17.43 10.70
N LYS A 80 3.39 16.79 11.55
CA LYS A 80 4.63 17.41 12.08
C LYS A 80 5.70 17.57 10.99
N ALA A 81 5.90 16.55 10.14
CA ALA A 81 6.82 16.63 9.02
C ALA A 81 6.41 17.72 8.02
N LEU A 82 5.13 17.74 7.61
CA LEU A 82 4.59 18.74 6.70
C LEU A 82 4.69 20.16 7.28
N ALA A 83 4.37 20.36 8.58
CA ALA A 83 4.51 21.64 9.26
C ALA A 83 5.96 22.16 9.33
N ALA A 84 6.94 21.23 9.33
CA ALA A 84 8.36 21.54 9.24
C ALA A 84 8.84 21.74 7.79
N GLY A 85 7.93 21.78 6.80
CA GLY A 85 8.26 21.97 5.38
C GLY A 85 8.95 20.75 4.75
N LYS A 86 8.69 19.51 5.25
CA LYS A 86 9.30 18.30 4.72
C LYS A 86 8.35 17.59 3.77
N HIS A 87 8.91 17.04 2.66
CA HIS A 87 8.20 16.12 1.79
C HIS A 87 7.91 14.82 2.53
N VAL A 88 6.75 14.19 2.30
CA VAL A 88 6.32 13.01 3.06
C VAL A 88 5.96 11.85 2.16
N PHE A 89 6.59 10.71 2.41
CA PHE A 89 6.26 9.40 1.87
C PHE A 89 5.42 8.66 2.93
N LEU A 90 4.20 8.26 2.59
CA LEU A 90 3.31 7.49 3.44
C LEU A 90 3.33 6.03 3.02
N GLU A 91 3.74 5.13 3.91
CA GLU A 91 3.53 3.70 3.69
C GLU A 91 2.04 3.35 3.58
N LYS A 92 1.73 2.24 2.87
CA LYS A 92 0.35 1.77 2.76
C LYS A 92 -0.18 1.22 4.10
N PRO A 93 -1.47 1.40 4.35
CA PRO A 93 -2.36 2.40 3.76
C PRO A 93 -1.94 3.81 4.19
N PRO A 94 -2.19 4.87 3.41
CA PRO A 94 -1.64 6.20 3.68
C PRO A 94 -2.10 6.85 5.00
N GLY A 95 -3.16 6.35 5.59
CA GLY A 95 -3.71 6.78 6.87
C GLY A 95 -4.70 5.75 7.41
N ALA A 96 -5.17 5.94 8.65
CA ALA A 96 -6.19 5.09 9.25
C ALA A 96 -7.60 5.39 8.69
N THR A 97 -7.84 6.62 8.24
CA THR A 97 -9.12 7.06 7.68
C THR A 97 -8.93 7.92 6.43
N LEU A 98 -9.96 7.97 5.57
CA LEU A 98 -9.98 8.84 4.40
C LEU A 98 -9.89 10.33 4.78
N SER A 99 -10.50 10.72 5.89
CA SER A 99 -10.50 12.12 6.37
C SER A 99 -9.11 12.58 6.79
N GLU A 100 -8.32 11.69 7.44
CA GLU A 100 -6.92 11.98 7.76
C GLU A 100 -6.09 12.23 6.51
N VAL A 101 -6.25 11.38 5.48
CA VAL A 101 -5.50 11.52 4.23
C VAL A 101 -5.89 12.80 3.49
N ALA A 102 -7.19 13.13 3.44
CA ALA A 102 -7.67 14.35 2.82
C ALA A 102 -7.13 15.63 3.52
N ASP A 103 -7.06 15.64 4.86
CA ASP A 103 -6.44 16.74 5.61
C ASP A 103 -4.93 16.85 5.32
N LEU A 104 -4.22 15.71 5.28
CA LEU A 104 -2.79 15.71 4.98
C LEU A 104 -2.51 16.22 3.56
N GLU A 105 -3.33 15.85 2.58
CA GLU A 105 -3.21 16.31 1.20
C GLU A 105 -3.40 17.84 1.09
N ALA A 106 -4.48 18.35 1.70
CA ALA A 106 -4.74 19.78 1.74
C ALA A 106 -3.62 20.55 2.45
N PHE A 107 -3.11 20.00 3.56
CA PHE A 107 -2.04 20.63 4.33
C PHE A 107 -0.70 20.60 3.59
N ALA A 108 -0.34 19.50 2.93
CA ALA A 108 0.87 19.41 2.10
C ALA A 108 0.84 20.45 0.98
N ALA A 109 -0.31 20.60 0.30
CA ALA A 109 -0.50 21.62 -0.72
C ALA A 109 -0.32 23.05 -0.15
N ALA A 110 -0.87 23.34 1.02
CA ALA A 110 -0.72 24.64 1.69
C ALA A 110 0.73 24.91 2.10
N GLN A 111 1.52 23.88 2.43
CA GLN A 111 2.93 24.02 2.79
C GLN A 111 3.87 24.01 1.55
N GLY A 112 3.35 23.75 0.34
CA GLY A 112 4.15 23.68 -0.87
C GLY A 112 5.11 22.48 -0.91
N VAL A 113 4.78 21.38 -0.24
CA VAL A 113 5.58 20.15 -0.18
C VAL A 113 4.84 18.96 -0.79
N SER A 114 5.59 17.95 -1.21
CA SER A 114 5.04 16.75 -1.82
C SER A 114 4.56 15.76 -0.76
N LEU A 115 3.39 15.18 -1.00
CA LEU A 115 2.84 14.04 -0.26
C LEU A 115 2.65 12.87 -1.22
N PHE A 116 3.13 11.70 -0.84
CA PHE A 116 3.08 10.49 -1.65
C PHE A 116 2.49 9.32 -0.89
N ALA A 117 1.42 8.70 -1.42
CA ALA A 117 0.83 7.46 -0.91
C ALA A 117 1.41 6.26 -1.65
N SER A 118 2.19 5.42 -0.97
CA SER A 118 2.97 4.35 -1.58
C SER A 118 2.15 3.07 -1.77
N TRP A 119 1.59 2.89 -2.94
CA TRP A 119 0.95 1.63 -3.34
C TRP A 119 1.97 0.73 -4.04
N HIS A 120 2.83 0.05 -3.28
CA HIS A 120 3.96 -0.72 -3.82
C HIS A 120 3.54 -1.75 -4.87
N SER A 121 2.45 -2.49 -4.64
CA SER A 121 1.99 -3.54 -5.55
C SER A 121 1.59 -3.04 -6.95
N ARG A 122 1.35 -1.74 -7.15
CA ARG A 122 1.17 -1.14 -8.48
C ARG A 122 2.43 -1.19 -9.35
N TYR A 123 3.59 -1.35 -8.70
CA TYR A 123 4.91 -1.42 -9.34
C TYR A 123 5.41 -2.85 -9.52
N ALA A 124 4.60 -3.87 -9.17
CA ALA A 124 4.89 -5.24 -9.53
C ALA A 124 5.01 -5.40 -11.05
N PRO A 125 5.98 -6.20 -11.55
CA PRO A 125 6.41 -6.15 -12.97
C PRO A 125 5.32 -6.40 -13.99
N GLY A 126 4.29 -7.19 -13.66
CA GLY A 126 3.17 -7.50 -14.55
C GLY A 126 2.07 -6.45 -14.59
N VAL A 127 2.03 -5.50 -13.64
CA VAL A 127 0.89 -4.59 -13.47
C VAL A 127 0.79 -3.58 -14.62
N GLN A 128 1.87 -2.91 -14.97
CA GLN A 128 1.83 -1.93 -16.06
C GLN A 128 1.63 -2.57 -17.45
N PRO A 129 2.24 -3.74 -17.78
CA PRO A 129 1.89 -4.48 -18.99
C PRO A 129 0.41 -4.91 -19.02
N ALA A 130 -0.15 -5.39 -17.91
CA ALA A 130 -1.57 -5.74 -17.82
C ALA A 130 -2.47 -4.50 -18.06
N LYS A 131 -2.15 -3.37 -17.42
CA LYS A 131 -2.84 -2.09 -17.63
C LYS A 131 -2.81 -1.66 -19.11
N ALA A 132 -1.64 -1.73 -19.73
CA ALA A 132 -1.47 -1.36 -21.13
C ALA A 132 -2.31 -2.25 -22.06
N TYR A 133 -2.36 -3.56 -21.81
CA TYR A 133 -3.22 -4.46 -22.58
C TYR A 133 -4.70 -4.11 -22.39
N LEU A 134 -5.14 -3.91 -21.13
CA LEU A 134 -6.54 -3.63 -20.81
C LEU A 134 -7.00 -2.23 -21.25
N ALA A 135 -6.11 -1.27 -21.48
CA ALA A 135 -6.47 0.06 -21.97
C ALA A 135 -7.16 0.04 -23.34
N GLY A 136 -6.91 -0.99 -24.16
CA GLY A 136 -7.55 -1.19 -25.47
C GLY A 136 -8.71 -2.18 -25.44
N GLU A 137 -9.06 -2.73 -24.27
CA GLU A 137 -10.03 -3.79 -24.11
C GLU A 137 -11.19 -3.38 -23.21
N LYS A 138 -12.35 -4.01 -23.39
CA LYS A 138 -13.48 -3.89 -22.47
C LYS A 138 -13.51 -5.12 -21.56
N PRO A 139 -13.17 -5.01 -20.27
CA PRO A 139 -13.39 -6.11 -19.31
C PRO A 139 -14.87 -6.52 -19.27
N THR A 140 -15.12 -7.81 -19.13
CA THR A 140 -16.47 -8.37 -18.94
C THR A 140 -16.67 -8.90 -17.52
N ALA A 141 -15.59 -9.34 -16.88
CA ALA A 141 -15.57 -9.76 -15.48
C ALA A 141 -14.13 -9.67 -14.93
N MET A 142 -14.01 -9.59 -13.60
CA MET A 142 -12.74 -9.74 -12.90
C MET A 142 -12.94 -10.59 -11.65
N HIS A 143 -11.98 -11.48 -11.38
CA HIS A 143 -11.91 -12.26 -10.15
C HIS A 143 -10.57 -12.02 -9.47
N VAL A 144 -10.61 -11.68 -8.20
CA VAL A 144 -9.45 -11.45 -7.34
C VAL A 144 -9.43 -12.50 -6.24
N ILE A 145 -8.33 -13.24 -6.13
CA ILE A 145 -8.12 -14.27 -5.11
C ILE A 145 -6.86 -13.88 -4.35
N TRP A 146 -7.04 -13.40 -3.11
CA TRP A 146 -5.90 -12.96 -2.29
C TRP A 146 -5.96 -13.62 -0.92
N LYS A 147 -5.28 -14.77 -0.84
CA LYS A 147 -5.37 -15.67 0.32
C LYS A 147 -3.96 -16.04 0.78
N GLU A 148 -3.69 -15.80 2.06
CA GLU A 148 -2.38 -16.05 2.66
C GLU A 148 -2.49 -16.48 4.12
N ASP A 149 -1.39 -16.82 4.75
CA ASP A 149 -1.31 -17.18 6.17
C ASP A 149 -0.79 -16.00 6.99
N VAL A 150 -1.67 -15.41 7.81
CA VAL A 150 -1.31 -14.28 8.67
C VAL A 150 -0.15 -14.61 9.63
N ARG A 151 -0.07 -15.86 10.10
CA ARG A 151 1.00 -16.31 11.01
C ARG A 151 2.38 -16.28 10.37
N GLN A 152 2.45 -16.43 9.04
CA GLN A 152 3.69 -16.32 8.28
C GLN A 152 4.10 -14.87 8.05
N TRP A 153 3.13 -14.00 7.73
CA TRP A 153 3.43 -12.65 7.25
C TRP A 153 3.42 -11.59 8.35
N HIS A 154 2.59 -11.78 9.38
CA HIS A 154 2.38 -10.82 10.48
C HIS A 154 2.56 -11.44 11.87
N PRO A 155 3.62 -12.22 12.13
CA PRO A 155 3.83 -12.84 13.44
C PRO A 155 3.95 -11.76 14.53
N ASN A 156 3.21 -11.94 15.64
CA ASN A 156 3.23 -11.04 16.82
C ASN A 156 2.84 -9.58 16.52
N GLN A 157 2.00 -9.34 15.52
CA GLN A 157 1.52 -8.00 15.17
C GLN A 157 0.06 -7.80 15.61
N ASP A 158 -0.19 -7.70 16.91
CA ASP A 158 -1.55 -7.58 17.47
C ASP A 158 -2.34 -6.38 16.96
N TRP A 159 -1.65 -5.31 16.56
CA TRP A 159 -2.29 -4.08 16.09
C TRP A 159 -3.19 -4.27 14.87
N ILE A 160 -2.91 -5.28 14.02
CA ILE A 160 -3.72 -5.56 12.82
C ILE A 160 -5.11 -6.07 13.15
N TRP A 161 -5.27 -6.67 14.35
CA TRP A 161 -6.52 -7.25 14.84
C TRP A 161 -7.36 -6.29 15.68
N GLN A 162 -6.80 -5.15 16.07
CA GLN A 162 -7.48 -4.14 16.88
C GLN A 162 -8.35 -3.22 16.04
N ALA A 163 -9.25 -2.46 16.69
CA ALA A 163 -9.99 -1.39 16.05
C ALA A 163 -9.02 -0.36 15.44
N GLY A 164 -9.20 -0.05 14.16
CA GLY A 164 -8.25 0.74 13.37
C GLY A 164 -7.14 -0.07 12.69
N GLY A 165 -6.99 -1.36 13.02
CA GLY A 165 -6.27 -2.33 12.20
C GLY A 165 -7.14 -2.79 11.03
N LEU A 166 -6.50 -3.30 9.99
CA LEU A 166 -7.20 -3.64 8.75
C LEU A 166 -7.63 -5.10 8.66
N GLY A 167 -7.07 -5.99 9.53
CA GLY A 167 -7.29 -7.42 9.39
C GLY A 167 -6.89 -7.90 7.99
N VAL A 168 -7.70 -8.77 7.40
CA VAL A 168 -7.47 -9.32 6.04
C VAL A 168 -7.31 -8.26 4.95
N PHE A 169 -7.73 -7.03 5.20
CA PHE A 169 -7.50 -5.93 4.26
C PHE A 169 -6.05 -5.41 4.29
N ASP A 170 -5.22 -5.76 5.25
CA ASP A 170 -3.81 -5.35 5.21
C ASP A 170 -3.09 -5.90 3.96
N PRO A 171 -3.16 -7.21 3.62
CA PRO A 171 -2.74 -7.69 2.31
C PRO A 171 -3.78 -7.42 1.20
N GLY A 172 -5.08 -7.50 1.49
CA GLY A 172 -6.13 -7.32 0.50
C GLY A 172 -6.14 -5.95 -0.16
N ILE A 173 -5.67 -4.91 0.53
CA ILE A 173 -5.56 -3.56 -0.05
C ILE A 173 -4.49 -3.50 -1.16
N ASN A 174 -3.50 -4.40 -1.14
CA ASN A 174 -2.52 -4.53 -2.22
C ASN A 174 -3.22 -4.98 -3.51
N ALA A 175 -4.08 -6.01 -3.41
CA ALA A 175 -4.91 -6.43 -4.55
C ALA A 175 -5.82 -5.30 -5.05
N LEU A 176 -6.50 -4.58 -4.13
CA LEU A 176 -7.34 -3.44 -4.50
C LEU A 176 -6.53 -2.32 -5.16
N SER A 177 -5.27 -2.13 -4.76
CA SER A 177 -4.40 -1.15 -5.40
C SER A 177 -4.07 -1.51 -6.85
N ILE A 178 -3.86 -2.80 -7.13
CA ILE A 178 -3.67 -3.30 -8.50
C ILE A 178 -4.98 -3.17 -9.30
N VAL A 179 -6.11 -3.60 -8.74
CA VAL A 179 -7.43 -3.50 -9.39
C VAL A 179 -7.73 -2.08 -9.84
N THR A 180 -7.55 -1.10 -8.94
CA THR A 180 -7.80 0.31 -9.25
C THR A 180 -6.78 0.91 -10.22
N GLU A 181 -5.61 0.29 -10.37
CA GLU A 181 -4.58 0.71 -11.32
C GLU A 181 -4.83 0.18 -12.74
N ILE A 182 -5.25 -1.09 -12.87
CA ILE A 182 -5.34 -1.75 -14.19
C ILE A 182 -6.70 -1.61 -14.86
N LEU A 183 -7.77 -1.40 -14.11
CA LEU A 183 -9.10 -1.25 -14.70
C LEU A 183 -9.25 0.11 -15.42
N PRO A 184 -9.80 0.12 -16.64
CA PRO A 184 -10.01 1.37 -17.39
C PRO A 184 -11.13 2.24 -16.78
N SER A 185 -12.05 1.64 -16.01
CA SER A 185 -13.19 2.32 -15.38
C SER A 185 -13.17 2.11 -13.87
N ALA A 186 -13.57 3.14 -13.12
CA ALA A 186 -13.72 3.02 -11.67
C ALA A 186 -14.84 2.06 -11.31
N VAL A 187 -14.63 1.28 -10.25
CA VAL A 187 -15.60 0.35 -9.69
C VAL A 187 -16.12 0.84 -8.34
N PHE A 188 -17.30 0.43 -7.96
CA PHE A 188 -17.91 0.70 -6.66
C PHE A 188 -18.44 -0.59 -6.03
N LEU A 189 -18.34 -0.67 -4.71
CA LEU A 189 -18.79 -1.83 -3.94
C LEU A 189 -20.32 -1.92 -3.95
N THR A 190 -20.85 -3.12 -4.23
CA THR A 190 -22.30 -3.40 -4.24
C THR A 190 -22.72 -4.33 -3.12
N LYS A 191 -21.79 -5.20 -2.66
CA LYS A 191 -22.03 -6.14 -1.58
C LYS A 191 -20.71 -6.53 -0.93
N ALA A 192 -20.72 -6.73 0.39
CA ALA A 192 -19.61 -7.30 1.13
C ALA A 192 -20.09 -8.24 2.22
N ALA A 193 -19.30 -9.28 2.52
CA ALA A 193 -19.43 -10.09 3.71
C ALA A 193 -18.05 -10.17 4.38
N LEU A 194 -17.99 -9.82 5.67
CA LEU A 194 -16.76 -9.75 6.43
C LEU A 194 -16.81 -10.77 7.58
N GLU A 195 -15.83 -11.66 7.64
CA GLU A 195 -15.73 -12.71 8.65
C GLU A 195 -14.83 -12.24 9.80
N PHE A 196 -15.41 -12.08 10.99
CA PHE A 196 -14.72 -11.64 12.19
C PHE A 196 -14.56 -12.82 13.14
N PRO A 197 -13.33 -13.21 13.52
CA PRO A 197 -13.16 -14.13 14.63
C PRO A 197 -13.78 -13.55 15.91
N GLU A 198 -14.42 -14.39 16.72
CA GLU A 198 -15.12 -13.93 17.94
C GLU A 198 -14.21 -13.22 18.94
N ASN A 199 -12.90 -13.47 18.87
CA ASN A 199 -11.86 -12.90 19.73
C ASN A 199 -11.03 -11.77 19.06
N ARG A 200 -11.47 -11.23 17.91
CA ARG A 200 -10.75 -10.17 17.17
C ARG A 200 -11.70 -9.05 16.72
N ASP A 201 -11.19 -7.82 16.62
CA ASP A 201 -11.97 -6.65 16.19
C ASP A 201 -11.86 -6.36 14.69
N ALA A 202 -10.96 -7.06 13.96
CA ALA A 202 -10.76 -6.92 12.53
C ALA A 202 -11.09 -8.24 11.80
N PRO A 203 -11.50 -8.20 10.51
CA PRO A 203 -11.92 -9.39 9.78
C PRO A 203 -10.73 -10.25 9.36
N ILE A 204 -10.92 -11.57 9.36
CA ILE A 204 -9.98 -12.59 8.87
C ILE A 204 -10.28 -13.04 7.45
N GLY A 205 -11.49 -12.78 6.96
CA GLY A 205 -11.93 -13.08 5.61
C GLY A 205 -12.88 -12.01 5.09
N ALA A 206 -12.88 -11.81 3.77
CA ALA A 206 -13.79 -10.90 3.10
C ALA A 206 -14.20 -11.42 1.72
N ASP A 207 -15.49 -11.35 1.42
CA ASP A 207 -16.08 -11.61 0.12
C ASP A 207 -16.71 -10.31 -0.38
N LEU A 208 -16.19 -9.76 -1.48
CA LEU A 208 -16.50 -8.42 -1.96
C LEU A 208 -16.99 -8.47 -3.40
N HIS A 209 -18.09 -7.79 -3.69
CA HIS A 209 -18.63 -7.64 -5.04
C HIS A 209 -18.66 -6.17 -5.42
N PHE A 210 -18.02 -5.85 -6.53
CA PHE A 210 -18.00 -4.52 -7.11
C PHE A 210 -18.60 -4.56 -8.51
N GLN A 211 -18.96 -3.38 -9.01
CA GLN A 211 -19.28 -3.19 -10.42
C GLN A 211 -18.83 -1.79 -10.89
N ASP A 212 -18.64 -1.63 -12.18
CA ASP A 212 -18.49 -0.30 -12.79
C ASP A 212 -19.83 0.27 -13.27
N ALA A 213 -19.82 1.46 -13.85
CA ALA A 213 -21.02 2.10 -14.39
C ALA A 213 -21.67 1.33 -15.56
N ASP A 214 -20.90 0.53 -16.28
CA ASP A 214 -21.35 -0.29 -17.40
C ASP A 214 -21.82 -1.70 -16.98
N GLY A 215 -21.75 -2.02 -15.67
CA GLY A 215 -22.20 -3.29 -15.12
C GLY A 215 -21.15 -4.42 -15.16
N VAL A 216 -19.89 -4.10 -15.46
CA VAL A 216 -18.77 -5.06 -15.34
C VAL A 216 -18.62 -5.47 -13.88
N LYS A 217 -18.64 -6.77 -13.62
CA LYS A 217 -18.60 -7.31 -12.26
C LYS A 217 -17.17 -7.65 -11.86
N VAL A 218 -16.79 -7.25 -10.63
CA VAL A 218 -15.56 -7.64 -9.97
C VAL A 218 -15.91 -8.38 -8.69
N HIS A 219 -15.38 -9.59 -8.53
CA HIS A 219 -15.50 -10.39 -7.32
C HIS A 219 -14.12 -10.53 -6.68
N ALA A 220 -13.99 -10.21 -5.39
CA ALA A 220 -12.74 -10.36 -4.66
C ALA A 220 -12.94 -11.19 -3.39
N GLU A 221 -12.11 -12.20 -3.25
CA GLU A 221 -12.05 -13.12 -2.12
C GLU A 221 -10.73 -12.93 -1.37
N PHE A 222 -10.82 -12.53 -0.10
CA PHE A 222 -9.68 -12.37 0.78
C PHE A 222 -9.78 -13.34 1.95
N ASP A 223 -8.69 -14.03 2.27
CA ASP A 223 -8.63 -14.95 3.40
C ASP A 223 -7.22 -14.97 4.01
N TRP A 224 -7.16 -14.86 5.32
CA TRP A 224 -5.90 -14.84 6.07
C TRP A 224 -5.57 -16.16 6.76
N ARG A 225 -6.36 -17.20 6.48
CA ARG A 225 -6.21 -18.54 7.07
C ARG A 225 -5.53 -19.55 6.13
N GLN A 226 -5.19 -19.16 4.91
CA GLN A 226 -4.68 -20.09 3.90
C GLN A 226 -3.27 -20.58 4.25
N THR A 227 -3.17 -21.83 4.68
CA THR A 227 -1.89 -22.52 4.88
C THR A 227 -1.37 -23.14 3.58
N GLY A 228 -0.06 -23.39 3.50
CA GLY A 228 0.57 -23.95 2.31
C GLY A 228 0.79 -22.93 1.20
N LYS A 229 0.48 -23.29 -0.04
CA LYS A 229 0.67 -22.38 -1.17
C LYS A 229 -0.29 -21.20 -1.08
N GLN A 230 0.26 -20.00 -1.08
CA GLN A 230 -0.51 -18.76 -1.06
C GLN A 230 -1.13 -18.49 -2.44
N SER A 231 -2.18 -17.66 -2.48
CA SER A 231 -2.87 -17.27 -3.71
C SER A 231 -2.95 -15.75 -3.77
N TRP A 232 -2.27 -15.15 -4.74
CA TRP A 232 -2.29 -13.71 -5.00
C TRP A 232 -2.54 -13.49 -6.50
N ASP A 233 -3.76 -13.81 -6.92
CA ASP A 233 -4.17 -13.84 -8.32
C ASP A 233 -5.23 -12.78 -8.62
N ILE A 234 -5.10 -12.14 -9.80
CA ILE A 234 -6.12 -11.26 -10.37
C ILE A 234 -6.35 -11.72 -11.82
N ILE A 235 -7.58 -12.12 -12.12
CA ILE A 235 -7.99 -12.65 -13.42
C ILE A 235 -8.99 -11.69 -14.04
N VAL A 236 -8.70 -11.15 -15.22
CA VAL A 236 -9.57 -10.25 -15.97
C VAL A 236 -10.00 -10.93 -17.25
N THR A 237 -11.30 -11.10 -17.43
CA THR A 237 -11.89 -11.63 -18.67
C THR A 237 -12.28 -10.48 -19.58
N THR A 238 -11.96 -10.58 -20.86
CA THR A 238 -12.36 -9.65 -21.92
C THR A 238 -13.00 -10.40 -23.08
N ALA A 239 -13.58 -9.67 -24.02
CA ALA A 239 -14.11 -10.29 -25.24
C ALA A 239 -13.02 -11.00 -26.09
N LYS A 240 -11.74 -10.63 -25.93
CA LYS A 240 -10.61 -11.19 -26.68
C LYS A 240 -9.80 -12.23 -25.92
N GLY A 241 -10.18 -12.54 -24.68
CA GLY A 241 -9.52 -13.53 -23.86
C GLY A 241 -9.31 -13.12 -22.43
N GLU A 242 -8.25 -13.62 -21.80
CA GLU A 242 -7.99 -13.48 -20.37
C GLU A 242 -6.61 -12.87 -20.10
N VAL A 243 -6.57 -11.99 -19.09
CA VAL A 243 -5.33 -11.52 -18.47
C VAL A 243 -5.28 -12.07 -17.05
N ARG A 244 -4.21 -12.72 -16.67
CA ARG A 244 -3.99 -13.22 -15.32
C ARG A 244 -2.69 -12.68 -14.75
N LEU A 245 -2.79 -11.88 -13.70
CA LEU A 245 -1.69 -11.57 -12.80
C LEU A 245 -1.66 -12.61 -11.69
N ALA A 246 -0.50 -13.15 -11.38
CA ALA A 246 -0.30 -14.08 -10.26
C ALA A 246 0.92 -13.65 -9.43
N ASP A 247 1.06 -14.29 -8.26
CA ASP A 247 2.14 -14.03 -7.31
C ASP A 247 2.28 -12.51 -7.01
N GLY A 248 1.13 -11.85 -6.75
CA GLY A 248 1.07 -10.42 -6.42
C GLY A 248 1.36 -9.48 -7.59
N GLY A 249 1.30 -9.96 -8.84
CA GLY A 249 1.65 -9.21 -10.04
C GLY A 249 3.08 -9.45 -10.52
N SER A 250 3.83 -10.34 -9.87
CA SER A 250 5.19 -10.72 -10.30
C SER A 250 5.20 -11.58 -11.56
N ARG A 251 4.06 -12.16 -11.92
CA ARG A 251 3.88 -12.97 -13.14
C ARG A 251 2.62 -12.54 -13.88
N LEU A 252 2.66 -12.59 -15.19
CA LEU A 252 1.56 -12.20 -16.08
C LEU A 252 1.36 -13.23 -17.19
N TRP A 253 0.11 -13.58 -17.44
CA TRP A 253 -0.31 -14.33 -18.63
C TRP A 253 -1.34 -13.51 -19.42
N ILE A 254 -1.20 -13.53 -20.72
CA ILE A 254 -2.18 -12.98 -21.67
C ILE A 254 -2.62 -14.12 -22.58
N ASN A 255 -3.90 -14.45 -22.56
CA ASN A 255 -4.49 -15.54 -23.33
C ASN A 255 -3.76 -16.91 -23.15
N GLY A 256 -3.34 -17.18 -21.92
CA GLY A 256 -2.65 -18.41 -21.55
C GLY A 256 -1.15 -18.44 -21.86
N ALA A 257 -0.60 -17.43 -22.55
CA ALA A 257 0.83 -17.26 -22.76
C ALA A 257 1.44 -16.46 -21.62
N GLU A 258 2.53 -16.96 -21.01
CA GLU A 258 3.26 -16.24 -19.97
C GLU A 258 4.15 -15.18 -20.60
N GLU A 259 4.05 -13.95 -20.09
CA GLU A 259 4.84 -12.81 -20.54
C GLU A 259 6.21 -12.77 -19.88
N VAL A 260 7.22 -12.34 -20.61
CA VAL A 260 8.56 -12.06 -20.08
C VAL A 260 8.56 -10.69 -19.46
N LEU A 261 8.72 -10.64 -18.14
CA LEU A 261 8.66 -9.42 -17.36
C LEU A 261 10.04 -8.91 -16.94
N ALA A 262 10.10 -7.62 -16.62
CA ALA A 262 11.26 -7.02 -15.97
C ALA A 262 11.49 -7.66 -14.58
N LYS A 263 12.69 -7.44 -14.02
CA LYS A 263 12.99 -7.84 -12.64
C LYS A 263 12.12 -7.02 -11.68
N GLU A 264 11.71 -7.68 -10.57
CA GLU A 264 10.99 -7.04 -9.48
C GLU A 264 11.72 -5.80 -8.96
N ALA A 265 11.00 -4.69 -8.79
CA ALA A 265 11.54 -3.39 -8.38
C ALA A 265 10.47 -2.49 -7.72
N GLU A 266 9.51 -3.04 -6.96
CA GLU A 266 8.41 -2.29 -6.34
C GLU A 266 8.92 -1.10 -5.52
N TYR A 267 9.71 -1.33 -4.48
CA TYR A 267 10.22 -0.26 -3.62
C TYR A 267 11.25 0.66 -4.30
N PRO A 268 12.18 0.15 -5.11
CA PRO A 268 13.01 1.04 -5.94
C PRO A 268 12.19 1.99 -6.82
N SER A 269 11.10 1.51 -7.45
CA SER A 269 10.22 2.33 -8.28
C SER A 269 9.44 3.37 -7.46
N LEU A 270 9.00 3.02 -6.25
CA LEU A 270 8.36 3.97 -5.32
C LEU A 270 9.30 5.13 -4.97
N TYR A 271 10.55 4.84 -4.62
CA TYR A 271 11.52 5.87 -4.29
C TYR A 271 11.91 6.71 -5.51
N GLN A 272 12.05 6.09 -6.69
CA GLN A 272 12.23 6.85 -7.94
C GLN A 272 11.04 7.81 -8.17
N ARG A 273 9.80 7.31 -8.05
CA ARG A 273 8.59 8.14 -8.19
C ARG A 273 8.55 9.27 -7.17
N PHE A 274 8.91 9.03 -5.93
CA PHE A 274 8.92 10.06 -4.89
C PHE A 274 9.95 11.15 -5.19
N ALA A 275 11.15 10.82 -5.65
CA ALA A 275 12.13 11.81 -6.09
C ALA A 275 11.62 12.66 -7.26
N GLU A 276 10.93 12.04 -8.23
CA GLU A 276 10.31 12.76 -9.34
C GLU A 276 9.24 13.75 -8.86
N LEU A 277 8.38 13.32 -7.91
CA LEU A 277 7.34 14.17 -7.33
C LEU A 277 7.94 15.37 -6.58
N ILE A 278 8.97 15.15 -5.77
CA ILE A 278 9.69 16.22 -5.06
C ILE A 278 10.25 17.23 -6.05
N ARG A 279 10.96 16.77 -7.07
CA ARG A 279 11.59 17.64 -8.08
C ARG A 279 10.56 18.41 -8.92
N ALA A 280 9.39 17.83 -9.12
CA ALA A 280 8.29 18.44 -9.85
C ALA A 280 7.38 19.33 -8.98
N GLY A 281 7.56 19.34 -7.66
CA GLY A 281 6.67 20.05 -6.72
C GLY A 281 5.23 19.50 -6.75
N LYS A 282 5.07 18.18 -6.93
CA LYS A 282 3.76 17.51 -7.06
C LYS A 282 3.54 16.50 -5.95
N SER A 283 2.29 16.19 -5.69
CA SER A 283 1.84 15.09 -4.84
C SER A 283 1.19 13.99 -5.67
N ASP A 284 1.14 12.77 -5.11
CA ASP A 284 0.45 11.62 -5.68
C ASP A 284 -0.22 10.87 -4.52
N VAL A 285 -1.50 11.17 -4.28
CA VAL A 285 -2.26 10.70 -3.11
C VAL A 285 -3.57 10.05 -3.60
N ASP A 286 -3.45 8.89 -4.23
CA ASP A 286 -4.63 8.11 -4.59
C ASP A 286 -5.17 7.38 -3.36
N VAL A 287 -6.45 7.61 -3.03
CA VAL A 287 -7.14 6.97 -1.92
C VAL A 287 -8.12 5.88 -2.37
N ALA A 288 -8.21 5.56 -3.66
CA ALA A 288 -9.19 4.61 -4.17
C ALA A 288 -9.11 3.23 -3.48
N PRO A 289 -7.92 2.62 -3.25
CA PRO A 289 -7.84 1.35 -2.54
C PRO A 289 -8.36 1.43 -1.10
N LEU A 290 -8.01 2.50 -0.38
CA LEU A 290 -8.47 2.72 1.01
C LEU A 290 -9.97 3.02 1.05
N ARG A 291 -10.53 3.70 0.05
CA ARG A 291 -11.98 3.94 -0.06
C ARG A 291 -12.75 2.63 -0.18
N HIS A 292 -12.27 1.69 -1.00
CA HIS A 292 -12.92 0.38 -1.13
C HIS A 292 -12.90 -0.42 0.18
N VAL A 293 -11.82 -0.31 0.97
CA VAL A 293 -11.77 -0.89 2.32
C VAL A 293 -12.80 -0.22 3.24
N ALA A 294 -12.86 1.11 3.24
CA ALA A 294 -13.84 1.85 4.04
C ALA A 294 -15.28 1.49 3.65
N ASP A 295 -15.58 1.43 2.34
CA ASP A 295 -16.89 1.03 1.83
C ASP A 295 -17.24 -0.41 2.26
N ALA A 296 -16.25 -1.31 2.29
CA ALA A 296 -16.45 -2.68 2.77
C ALA A 296 -16.82 -2.72 4.26
N PHE A 297 -16.21 -1.91 5.10
CA PHE A 297 -16.61 -1.80 6.51
C PHE A 297 -17.98 -1.14 6.69
N MET A 298 -18.36 -0.19 5.83
CA MET A 298 -19.66 0.50 5.88
C MET A 298 -20.82 -0.38 5.39
N LEU A 299 -20.63 -1.13 4.29
CA LEU A 299 -21.66 -1.90 3.62
C LEU A 299 -21.66 -3.37 4.03
N GLY A 300 -20.55 -3.86 4.58
CA GLY A 300 -20.32 -5.28 4.80
C GLY A 300 -21.19 -5.89 5.87
N GLN A 301 -21.81 -7.03 5.55
CA GLN A 301 -22.44 -7.88 6.53
C GLN A 301 -21.40 -8.53 7.41
N ARG A 302 -21.41 -8.25 8.71
CA ARG A 302 -20.54 -8.88 9.69
C ARG A 302 -21.01 -10.31 9.96
N LYS A 303 -20.11 -11.27 9.73
CA LYS A 303 -20.27 -12.67 10.15
C LYS A 303 -19.27 -12.97 11.24
N VAL A 304 -19.74 -13.47 12.37
CA VAL A 304 -18.86 -13.98 13.43
C VAL A 304 -18.47 -15.40 13.07
N VAL A 305 -17.16 -15.69 13.15
CA VAL A 305 -16.59 -17.02 12.93
C VAL A 305 -15.82 -17.46 14.19
N ASP A 306 -15.40 -18.73 14.22
CA ASP A 306 -14.69 -19.29 15.38
C ASP A 306 -13.46 -18.45 15.74
N ALA A 307 -13.09 -18.44 17.03
CA ALA A 307 -11.91 -17.76 17.52
C ALA A 307 -10.65 -18.14 16.74
N PHE A 308 -9.85 -17.16 16.39
CA PHE A 308 -8.58 -17.38 15.69
C PHE A 308 -7.41 -17.10 16.63
N HIS A 309 -6.50 -18.05 16.71
CA HIS A 309 -5.26 -17.98 17.47
C HIS A 309 -4.06 -18.14 16.53
N ASP A 310 -3.09 -17.24 16.67
CA ASP A 310 -1.86 -17.18 15.88
C ASP A 310 -0.89 -18.28 16.33
#